data_4cb7f71dbaf41bcd3364d675734864e6
#
_entry.id   4cb7f71dbaf41bcd3364d675734864e6
#
_cell.length_a   1.000
_cell.length_b   1.000
_cell.length_c   1.000
_cell.angle_alpha   90.00
_cell.angle_beta   90.00
_cell.angle_gamma   90.00
#
_symmetry.space_group_name_H-M   'P 1'
#
loop_
_entity.id
_entity.type
_entity.pdbx_description
1 polymer ?
#
loop_
_entity_poly.entity_id
_entity_poly.type
_entity_poly.pdbx_seq_one_letter_code
_entity_poly.pdbx_strand_id
1 'polypeptide(L)'
;VWLGATVGCAQCHDHKYDPYTSRDFYALGAFFADIDDETHMGVAGRGGGTNTLPTARDPEYAVVGPFDRERASMLDTIIQQARASLPPLPQFEQLATEDNLRNASEKAKSEDQSQAHDKTGQPDVVEPPEIVEARKYLTVLEQERKSLERKLMITKQLKTPRVVRVLDRGNWMDESGEVVEPAIPIFLGSLGTSDRATRADLARWLVVPVVGGGVGEFTARVIANRIWSIFFGAGLCRSVNDFGGQGEPPDYPKLLDQLALEFFENDWDVRHLIRCIVTSHAYRMSSNAPPNMLKSDPENRLLARQGRWRYHAEGVRDAVLLASGLLVEGLGGPSIHPYQPVGYYRHLNFPIRTYSQDTNEQQWRRGLYVHWQRMFLHPQLLAFDAPSREECTAARLRSNTPKAALVLLNDPTFVEAARNLAERVMAELDGDQERLALLWRLAVSRRPDADEQKLLTDLLERRRQEYKNSPKLAEELLSIGISSTDTTLDLIER
;
A
#
# COMPACT_ATOMS: atom_id res chain seq x y z
N VAL A 1 6.72 15.92 7.06
CA VAL A 1 7.02 14.50 6.85
C VAL A 1 8.52 14.25 6.73
N TRP A 2 9.27 15.01 5.93
CA TRP A 2 10.70 14.77 5.65
C TRP A 2 11.65 15.45 6.64
N LEU A 3 11.27 16.59 7.17
CA LEU A 3 12.13 17.39 8.07
C LEU A 3 11.69 17.31 9.54
N GLY A 4 10.64 16.55 9.85
CA GLY A 4 10.09 16.53 11.19
C GLY A 4 9.54 17.89 11.63
N ALA A 5 8.96 18.64 10.72
CA ALA A 5 8.39 19.95 10.99
C ALA A 5 6.90 19.97 10.59
N THR A 6 6.09 20.66 11.36
CA THR A 6 4.69 20.92 11.07
C THR A 6 4.56 22.36 10.59
N VAL A 7 4.29 22.54 9.29
CA VAL A 7 4.19 23.88 8.67
C VAL A 7 2.74 24.32 8.45
N GLY A 8 1.75 23.54 8.87
CA GLY A 8 0.34 23.82 8.62
C GLY A 8 -0.16 25.15 9.21
N CYS A 9 0.36 25.55 10.38
CA CYS A 9 0.04 26.85 10.98
C CYS A 9 0.48 28.03 10.10
N ALA A 10 1.57 27.84 9.34
CA ALA A 10 2.12 28.87 8.46
C ALA A 10 1.23 29.17 7.22
N GLN A 11 0.16 28.41 7.00
CA GLN A 11 -0.84 28.71 5.98
C GLN A 11 -1.55 30.04 6.21
N CYS A 12 -1.78 30.41 7.49
CA CYS A 12 -2.58 31.60 7.86
C CYS A 12 -1.77 32.72 8.48
N HIS A 13 -0.66 32.39 9.15
CA HIS A 13 0.23 33.33 9.85
C HIS A 13 1.61 32.69 10.03
N ASP A 14 2.64 33.47 10.31
CA ASP A 14 3.96 32.92 10.60
C ASP A 14 3.90 31.94 11.78
N HIS A 15 4.64 30.83 11.67
CA HIS A 15 4.60 29.76 12.66
C HIS A 15 5.05 30.29 14.03
N LYS A 16 4.27 29.99 15.08
CA LYS A 16 4.47 30.59 16.41
C LYS A 16 5.77 30.12 17.09
N TYR A 17 6.18 28.89 16.87
CA TYR A 17 7.26 28.23 17.62
C TYR A 17 8.51 27.97 16.77
N ASP A 18 8.33 27.80 15.50
CA ASP A 18 9.39 27.47 14.54
C ASP A 18 9.55 28.61 13.52
N PRO A 19 10.73 28.74 12.89
CA PRO A 19 11.05 29.90 12.03
C PRO A 19 10.43 29.79 10.62
N TYR A 20 9.27 29.14 10.47
CA TYR A 20 8.55 29.05 9.20
C TYR A 20 7.60 30.23 9.04
N THR A 21 7.74 30.97 7.97
CA THR A 21 6.82 32.08 7.63
C THR A 21 5.68 31.58 6.74
N SER A 22 4.60 32.37 6.65
CA SER A 22 3.55 32.14 5.67
C SER A 22 4.08 32.12 4.25
N ARG A 23 5.04 32.97 3.95
CA ARG A 23 5.74 32.96 2.65
C ARG A 23 6.42 31.63 2.37
N ASP A 24 7.13 31.05 3.35
CA ASP A 24 7.78 29.73 3.21
C ASP A 24 6.76 28.62 2.91
N PHE A 25 5.61 28.64 3.57
CA PHE A 25 4.54 27.67 3.31
C PHE A 25 4.08 27.69 1.84
N TYR A 26 3.77 28.86 1.31
CA TYR A 26 3.34 29.00 -0.07
C TYR A 26 4.46 28.77 -1.08
N ALA A 27 5.68 29.16 -0.77
CA ALA A 27 6.86 28.90 -1.61
C ALA A 27 7.20 27.40 -1.70
N LEU A 28 7.05 26.64 -0.62
CA LEU A 28 7.12 25.17 -0.64
C LEU A 28 5.98 24.56 -1.48
N GLY A 29 4.76 25.09 -1.39
CA GLY A 29 3.63 24.70 -2.23
C GLY A 29 3.86 24.97 -3.71
N ALA A 30 4.59 26.04 -4.05
CA ALA A 30 4.86 26.45 -5.43
C ALA A 30 5.71 25.44 -6.22
N PHE A 31 6.46 24.53 -5.58
CA PHE A 31 7.13 23.40 -6.25
C PHE A 31 6.15 22.49 -6.98
N PHE A 32 4.89 22.44 -6.55
CA PHE A 32 3.84 21.57 -7.09
C PHE A 32 2.85 22.33 -7.99
N ALA A 33 3.08 23.61 -8.23
CA ALA A 33 2.20 24.44 -9.07
C ALA A 33 2.24 24.05 -10.56
N ASP A 34 3.21 23.27 -10.98
CA ASP A 34 3.38 22.74 -12.33
C ASP A 34 2.64 21.42 -12.58
N ILE A 35 1.97 20.86 -11.57
CA ILE A 35 1.21 19.63 -11.73
C ILE A 35 -0.10 19.94 -12.45
N ASP A 36 -0.32 19.23 -13.58
CA ASP A 36 -1.61 19.21 -14.26
C ASP A 36 -2.58 18.32 -13.48
N ASP A 37 -3.43 18.95 -12.67
CA ASP A 37 -4.50 18.30 -11.91
C ASP A 37 -5.89 18.49 -12.54
N GLU A 38 -5.99 19.19 -13.67
CA GLU A 38 -7.23 19.45 -14.38
C GLU A 38 -7.52 18.45 -15.49
N THR A 39 -6.49 17.87 -16.11
CA THR A 39 -6.65 16.95 -17.25
C THR A 39 -7.60 15.80 -16.92
N HIS A 40 -7.50 15.22 -15.71
CA HIS A 40 -8.39 14.15 -15.27
C HIS A 40 -9.81 14.64 -14.95
N MET A 41 -9.99 15.92 -14.61
CA MET A 41 -11.30 16.52 -14.37
C MET A 41 -12.06 16.74 -15.69
N GLY A 42 -11.37 17.12 -16.75
CA GLY A 42 -11.95 17.30 -18.07
C GLY A 42 -12.44 16.00 -18.72
N VAL A 43 -11.80 14.88 -18.44
CA VAL A 43 -12.20 13.56 -18.94
C VAL A 43 -13.44 13.03 -18.21
N ALA A 44 -13.63 13.38 -16.95
CA ALA A 44 -14.83 13.03 -16.19
C ALA A 44 -16.12 13.65 -16.79
N GLY A 45 -16.02 14.78 -17.50
CA GLY A 45 -17.15 15.40 -18.19
C GLY A 45 -17.59 14.71 -19.49
N ARG A 46 -16.81 13.79 -20.04
CA ARG A 46 -17.16 13.01 -21.24
C ARG A 46 -17.97 11.77 -20.99
N GLY A 47 -18.07 11.31 -19.76
CA GLY A 47 -18.88 10.15 -19.39
C GLY A 47 -19.96 10.57 -18.44
N GLY A 48 -21.10 10.98 -18.95
CA GLY A 48 -22.26 11.26 -18.11
C GLY A 48 -22.47 10.12 -17.13
N GLY A 49 -22.52 10.41 -15.83
CA GLY A 49 -23.09 9.64 -14.73
C GLY A 49 -22.98 8.11 -14.82
N THR A 50 -21.86 7.59 -15.21
CA THR A 50 -21.77 6.17 -15.44
C THR A 50 -21.26 5.44 -14.22
N ASN A 51 -22.06 4.52 -13.78
CA ASN A 51 -21.76 3.49 -12.81
C ASN A 51 -20.68 2.52 -13.27
N THR A 52 -19.95 2.80 -14.34
CA THR A 52 -18.94 1.92 -14.93
C THR A 52 -17.55 2.24 -14.42
N LEU A 53 -16.88 1.21 -14.01
CA LEU A 53 -15.52 1.18 -13.47
C LEU A 53 -14.44 1.32 -14.51
N PRO A 54 -13.22 1.50 -13.98
CA PRO A 54 -12.74 2.75 -13.42
C PRO A 54 -12.58 3.71 -14.57
N THR A 55 -13.06 4.92 -14.42
CA THR A 55 -12.72 5.98 -15.35
C THR A 55 -11.20 5.99 -15.50
N ALA A 56 -10.72 5.80 -16.74
CA ALA A 56 -9.33 6.05 -17.08
C ALA A 56 -8.97 7.43 -16.54
N ARG A 57 -7.95 7.51 -15.72
CA ARG A 57 -7.49 8.78 -15.15
C ARG A 57 -6.22 9.15 -15.87
N ASP A 58 -6.39 9.79 -17.01
CA ASP A 58 -5.27 10.35 -17.75
C ASP A 58 -4.54 11.41 -16.90
N PRO A 59 -3.21 11.48 -16.98
CA PRO A 59 -2.36 10.62 -17.81
C PRO A 59 -2.00 9.30 -17.11
N GLU A 60 -2.17 8.19 -17.83
CA GLU A 60 -1.71 6.87 -17.42
C GLU A 60 -0.40 6.51 -18.14
N TYR A 61 0.53 5.94 -17.43
CA TYR A 61 1.77 5.42 -17.98
C TYR A 61 1.83 3.91 -17.80
N ALA A 62 2.09 3.19 -18.92
CA ALA A 62 2.24 1.75 -18.89
C ALA A 62 3.65 1.38 -18.38
N VAL A 63 3.71 0.55 -17.36
CA VAL A 63 4.97 0.06 -16.78
C VAL A 63 4.93 -1.46 -16.65
N VAL A 64 6.08 -2.07 -16.86
CA VAL A 64 6.29 -3.48 -16.53
C VAL A 64 6.85 -3.57 -15.11
N GLY A 65 6.22 -4.40 -14.28
CA GLY A 65 6.67 -4.63 -12.91
C GLY A 65 8.10 -5.16 -12.85
N PRO A 66 8.86 -4.91 -11.77
CA PRO A 66 10.25 -5.35 -11.66
C PRO A 66 10.41 -6.87 -11.77
N PHE A 67 9.40 -7.63 -11.35
CA PHE A 67 9.40 -9.10 -11.40
C PHE A 67 9.04 -9.65 -12.80
N ASP A 68 8.42 -8.83 -13.65
CA ASP A 68 8.00 -9.20 -15.00
C ASP A 68 8.99 -8.71 -16.08
N ARG A 69 10.02 -7.95 -15.69
CA ARG A 69 10.96 -7.30 -16.64
C ARG A 69 11.71 -8.28 -17.51
N GLU A 70 12.21 -9.37 -16.93
CA GLU A 70 12.96 -10.39 -17.67
C GLU A 70 12.06 -11.08 -18.69
N ARG A 71 10.84 -11.49 -18.28
CA ARG A 71 9.85 -12.10 -19.16
C ARG A 71 9.41 -11.13 -20.26
N ALA A 72 9.20 -9.87 -19.93
CA ALA A 72 8.85 -8.84 -20.90
C ALA A 72 9.97 -8.63 -21.93
N SER A 73 11.22 -8.55 -21.51
CA SER A 73 12.38 -8.43 -22.41
C SER A 73 12.52 -9.64 -23.34
N MET A 74 12.28 -10.84 -22.82
CA MET A 74 12.28 -12.07 -23.62
C MET A 74 11.16 -12.07 -24.67
N LEU A 75 9.95 -11.67 -24.27
CA LEU A 75 8.82 -11.53 -25.20
C LEU A 75 9.07 -10.45 -26.24
N ASP A 76 9.65 -9.30 -25.87
CA ASP A 76 10.00 -8.22 -26.80
C ASP A 76 10.98 -8.73 -27.87
N THR A 77 11.97 -9.56 -27.50
CA THR A 77 12.91 -10.19 -28.43
C THR A 77 12.21 -11.16 -29.38
N ILE A 78 11.35 -12.04 -28.87
CA ILE A 78 10.60 -13.01 -29.68
C ILE A 78 9.64 -12.29 -30.63
N ILE A 79 8.93 -11.28 -30.17
CA ILE A 79 8.01 -10.45 -30.96
C ILE A 79 8.78 -9.77 -32.12
N GLN A 80 9.95 -9.21 -31.83
CA GLN A 80 10.79 -8.57 -32.85
C GLN A 80 11.25 -9.56 -33.92
N GLN A 81 11.67 -10.75 -33.52
CA GLN A 81 12.04 -11.83 -34.45
C GLN A 81 10.86 -12.30 -35.31
N ALA A 82 9.70 -12.53 -34.67
CA ALA A 82 8.48 -12.93 -35.36
C ALA A 82 8.01 -11.86 -36.36
N ARG A 83 8.07 -10.59 -36.01
CA ARG A 83 7.76 -9.46 -36.91
C ARG A 83 8.72 -9.39 -38.09
N ALA A 84 10.01 -9.61 -37.87
CA ALA A 84 11.02 -9.57 -38.93
C ALA A 84 10.88 -10.72 -39.95
N SER A 85 10.30 -11.84 -39.53
CA SER A 85 10.07 -13.01 -40.39
C SER A 85 8.76 -12.94 -41.20
N LEU A 86 7.86 -12.01 -40.87
CA LEU A 86 6.58 -11.85 -41.55
C LEU A 86 6.67 -10.87 -42.73
N PRO A 87 6.03 -11.15 -43.87
CA PRO A 87 5.94 -10.20 -44.98
C PRO A 87 5.15 -8.94 -44.52
N PRO A 88 5.41 -7.77 -45.14
CA PRO A 88 4.66 -6.56 -44.83
C PRO A 88 3.17 -6.75 -45.13
N LEU A 89 2.32 -6.08 -44.37
CA LEU A 89 0.88 -6.10 -44.60
C LEU A 89 0.56 -5.55 -45.99
N PRO A 90 -0.41 -6.16 -46.73
CA PRO A 90 -0.90 -5.58 -47.97
C PRO A 90 -1.33 -4.14 -47.79
N GLN A 91 -1.00 -3.25 -48.72
CA GLN A 91 -1.18 -1.79 -48.58
C GLN A 91 -2.64 -1.35 -48.30
N PHE A 92 -3.63 -2.21 -48.45
CA PHE A 92 -5.03 -1.91 -48.15
C PHE A 92 -5.39 -1.83 -46.66
N GLU A 93 -4.65 -2.48 -45.76
CA GLU A 93 -4.86 -2.36 -44.32
C GLU A 93 -4.17 -1.13 -43.69
N GLN A 94 -3.26 -0.48 -44.45
CA GLN A 94 -2.63 0.77 -43.96
C GLN A 94 -3.55 2.00 -44.02
N LEU A 95 -4.71 1.92 -44.71
CA LEU A 95 -5.70 2.99 -44.82
C LEU A 95 -6.80 2.94 -43.74
N ALA A 96 -6.80 1.92 -42.90
CA ALA A 96 -7.69 1.80 -41.76
C ALA A 96 -7.01 2.34 -40.46
N THR A 97 -6.35 3.47 -40.57
CA THR A 97 -5.87 4.24 -39.38
C THR A 97 -7.00 4.99 -38.73
N GLU A 98 -6.83 5.27 -37.46
CA GLU A 98 -7.78 5.80 -36.45
C GLU A 98 -8.81 6.87 -36.90
N ASP A 99 -8.57 7.56 -38.00
CA ASP A 99 -9.49 8.57 -38.55
C ASP A 99 -10.74 7.99 -39.23
N ASN A 100 -10.69 6.76 -39.75
CA ASN A 100 -11.84 6.11 -40.37
C ASN A 100 -12.77 5.43 -39.37
N LEU A 101 -12.28 5.07 -38.18
CA LEU A 101 -13.09 4.56 -37.07
C LEU A 101 -13.89 5.68 -36.37
N ARG A 102 -13.40 6.92 -36.39
CA ARG A 102 -14.14 8.09 -35.90
C ARG A 102 -15.31 8.47 -36.82
N ASN A 103 -15.09 8.43 -38.14
CA ASN A 103 -16.12 8.79 -39.13
C ASN A 103 -17.19 7.69 -39.29
N ALA A 104 -16.88 6.43 -39.02
CA ALA A 104 -17.85 5.34 -39.06
C ALA A 104 -18.83 5.37 -37.87
N SER A 105 -18.42 5.90 -36.69
CA SER A 105 -19.30 6.03 -35.54
C SER A 105 -20.27 7.21 -35.61
N GLU A 106 -19.98 8.22 -36.45
CA GLU A 106 -20.87 9.38 -36.66
C GLU A 106 -21.89 9.13 -37.80
N LYS A 107 -21.57 8.27 -38.78
CA LYS A 107 -22.52 7.90 -39.85
C LYS A 107 -23.50 6.79 -39.48
N ALA A 108 -23.28 6.04 -38.45
CA ALA A 108 -24.19 4.99 -37.99
C ALA A 108 -25.42 5.50 -37.23
N LYS A 109 -25.60 6.83 -37.11
CA LYS A 109 -26.74 7.45 -36.40
C LYS A 109 -27.76 8.14 -37.34
N SER A 110 -27.53 8.09 -38.63
CA SER A 110 -28.52 8.61 -39.59
C SER A 110 -28.52 7.70 -40.80
N GLU A 111 -29.50 6.90 -40.91
CA GLU A 111 -30.17 6.41 -42.13
C GLU A 111 -30.69 5.00 -41.97
N ASP A 112 -31.97 4.95 -41.77
CA ASP A 112 -32.86 3.84 -42.00
C ASP A 112 -33.12 3.75 -43.49
N GLN A 113 -33.17 2.54 -44.04
CA GLN A 113 -33.76 2.08 -45.31
C GLN A 113 -33.01 2.28 -46.64
N SER A 114 -32.85 1.09 -47.20
CA SER A 114 -33.04 0.66 -48.58
C SER A 114 -31.86 0.63 -49.56
N GLN A 115 -31.82 -0.53 -50.13
CA GLN A 115 -31.33 -0.93 -51.46
C GLN A 115 -29.92 -1.53 -51.62
N ALA A 116 -29.99 -2.82 -51.90
CA ALA A 116 -28.92 -3.62 -52.48
C ALA A 116 -28.43 -3.07 -53.81
N HIS A 117 -27.13 -2.92 -53.96
CA HIS A 117 -26.50 -3.00 -55.27
C HIS A 117 -25.05 -3.49 -55.19
N ASP A 118 -24.86 -4.59 -55.87
CA ASP A 118 -23.74 -5.09 -56.69
C ASP A 118 -22.31 -5.00 -56.11
N LYS A 119 -21.80 -6.19 -55.84
CA LYS A 119 -20.39 -6.49 -55.56
C LYS A 119 -19.63 -6.58 -56.89
N THR A 120 -18.87 -5.57 -57.26
CA THR A 120 -17.78 -5.72 -58.22
C THR A 120 -16.53 -6.25 -57.52
N GLY A 121 -16.11 -7.42 -57.96
CA GLY A 121 -15.03 -8.20 -57.34
C GLY A 121 -13.67 -7.49 -57.34
N GLN A 122 -13.09 -7.36 -56.19
CA GLN A 122 -11.67 -7.29 -55.98
C GLN A 122 -11.16 -8.68 -55.63
N PRO A 123 -9.99 -9.12 -56.12
CA PRO A 123 -9.48 -10.45 -55.79
C PRO A 123 -9.13 -10.47 -54.28
N ASP A 124 -9.79 -11.36 -53.56
CA ASP A 124 -9.38 -11.71 -52.19
C ASP A 124 -7.95 -12.25 -52.26
N VAL A 125 -6.97 -11.46 -51.82
CA VAL A 125 -5.60 -11.94 -51.63
C VAL A 125 -5.66 -12.87 -50.43
N VAL A 126 -5.87 -14.16 -50.69
CA VAL A 126 -5.83 -15.20 -49.67
C VAL A 126 -4.38 -15.36 -49.24
N GLU A 127 -4.03 -14.81 -48.08
CA GLU A 127 -2.71 -15.05 -47.46
C GLU A 127 -2.50 -16.57 -47.29
N PRO A 128 -1.27 -17.07 -47.51
CA PRO A 128 -0.94 -18.46 -47.22
C PRO A 128 -1.29 -18.82 -45.77
N PRO A 129 -1.85 -20.02 -45.52
CA PRO A 129 -2.26 -20.45 -44.19
C PRO A 129 -1.16 -20.30 -43.12
N GLU A 130 0.10 -20.53 -43.51
CA GLU A 130 1.28 -20.40 -42.66
C GLU A 130 1.50 -18.95 -42.18
N ILE A 131 1.25 -17.96 -43.04
CA ILE A 131 1.36 -16.54 -42.70
C ILE A 131 0.25 -16.12 -41.75
N VAL A 132 -0.98 -16.58 -41.99
CA VAL A 132 -2.13 -16.34 -41.12
C VAL A 132 -1.89 -16.92 -39.73
N GLU A 133 -1.33 -18.11 -39.64
CA GLU A 133 -1.00 -18.77 -38.38
C GLU A 133 0.13 -18.05 -37.65
N ALA A 134 1.16 -17.62 -38.34
CA ALA A 134 2.25 -16.83 -37.78
C ALA A 134 1.78 -15.45 -37.25
N ARG A 135 0.84 -14.80 -37.94
CA ARG A 135 0.23 -13.53 -37.46
C ARG A 135 -0.63 -13.76 -36.20
N LYS A 136 -1.39 -14.86 -36.16
CA LYS A 136 -2.13 -15.22 -34.93
C LYS A 136 -1.19 -15.46 -33.76
N TYR A 137 -0.10 -16.18 -34.00
CA TYR A 137 0.91 -16.40 -32.97
C TYR A 137 1.54 -15.08 -32.47
N LEU A 138 1.89 -14.18 -33.39
CA LEU A 138 2.39 -12.85 -33.05
C LEU A 138 1.38 -12.07 -32.18
N THR A 139 0.10 -12.11 -32.58
CA THR A 139 -0.98 -11.44 -31.78
C THR A 139 -1.07 -11.99 -30.37
N VAL A 140 -0.93 -13.31 -30.19
CA VAL A 140 -0.93 -13.93 -28.86
C VAL A 140 0.27 -13.45 -28.03
N LEU A 141 1.47 -13.41 -28.62
CA LEU A 141 2.67 -12.90 -27.94
C LEU A 141 2.53 -11.43 -27.53
N GLU A 142 1.98 -10.60 -28.41
CA GLU A 142 1.75 -9.18 -28.15
C GLU A 142 0.70 -8.98 -27.02
N GLN A 143 -0.35 -9.79 -27.02
CA GLN A 143 -1.33 -9.78 -25.94
C GLN A 143 -0.71 -10.24 -24.61
N GLU A 144 0.11 -11.28 -24.62
CA GLU A 144 0.83 -11.74 -23.45
C GLU A 144 1.78 -10.64 -22.94
N ARG A 145 2.57 -10.04 -23.84
CA ARG A 145 3.45 -8.92 -23.49
C ARG A 145 2.70 -7.74 -22.88
N LYS A 146 1.55 -7.39 -23.48
CA LYS A 146 0.68 -6.31 -22.99
C LYS A 146 0.05 -6.64 -21.64
N SER A 147 -0.23 -7.92 -21.36
CA SER A 147 -0.78 -8.34 -20.07
C SER A 147 0.18 -8.13 -18.89
N LEU A 148 1.50 -8.05 -19.16
CA LEU A 148 2.53 -7.73 -18.17
C LEU A 148 2.59 -6.22 -17.85
N GLU A 149 1.96 -5.38 -18.66
CA GLU A 149 1.91 -3.94 -18.44
C GLU A 149 0.82 -3.59 -17.45
N ARG A 150 1.16 -2.69 -16.54
CA ARG A 150 0.23 -2.08 -15.59
C ARG A 150 0.16 -0.60 -15.87
N LYS A 151 -1.03 -0.09 -15.93
CA LYS A 151 -1.25 1.34 -16.04
C LYS A 151 -1.17 2.00 -14.67
N LEU A 152 -0.25 2.92 -14.53
CA LEU A 152 -0.09 3.75 -13.35
C LEU A 152 -0.50 5.17 -13.69
N MET A 153 -1.32 5.77 -12.83
CA MET A 153 -1.59 7.19 -12.91
C MET A 153 -0.34 7.96 -12.53
N ILE A 154 0.08 8.88 -13.39
CA ILE A 154 1.24 9.74 -13.17
C ILE A 154 0.81 11.21 -13.12
N THR A 155 1.68 12.07 -12.60
CA THR A 155 1.52 13.52 -12.74
C THR A 155 2.10 13.99 -14.06
N LYS A 156 1.39 14.87 -14.76
CA LYS A 156 1.86 15.55 -15.96
C LYS A 156 2.27 16.97 -15.60
N GLN A 157 3.33 17.44 -16.22
CA GLN A 157 3.83 18.78 -15.97
C GLN A 157 3.16 19.76 -16.94
N LEU A 158 2.64 20.86 -16.40
CA LEU A 158 2.17 22.01 -17.16
C LEU A 158 3.34 22.78 -17.77
N LYS A 159 3.18 23.29 -18.99
CA LYS A 159 4.17 24.17 -19.63
C LYS A 159 4.29 25.51 -18.88
N THR A 160 3.15 26.01 -18.39
CA THR A 160 3.09 27.24 -17.59
C THR A 160 2.54 26.87 -16.22
N PRO A 161 3.34 26.92 -15.16
CA PRO A 161 2.89 26.67 -13.81
C PRO A 161 1.81 27.65 -13.36
N ARG A 162 0.95 27.22 -12.45
CA ARG A 162 -0.03 28.10 -11.81
C ARG A 162 0.66 29.17 -10.98
N VAL A 163 0.07 30.34 -10.92
CA VAL A 163 0.53 31.41 -10.03
C VAL A 163 0.20 31.06 -8.59
N VAL A 164 1.20 31.04 -7.72
CA VAL A 164 1.02 30.84 -6.28
C VAL A 164 1.22 32.18 -5.56
N ARG A 165 0.29 32.48 -4.64
CA ARG A 165 0.32 33.71 -3.85
C ARG A 165 0.30 33.39 -2.36
N VAL A 166 0.87 34.23 -1.56
CA VAL A 166 0.65 34.24 -0.11
C VAL A 166 -0.78 34.69 0.14
N LEU A 167 -1.58 33.84 0.78
CA LEU A 167 -2.98 34.14 1.06
C LEU A 167 -3.12 34.71 2.46
N ASP A 168 -3.67 35.94 2.59
CA ASP A 168 -3.91 36.52 3.91
C ASP A 168 -4.89 35.63 4.68
N ARG A 169 -4.46 35.16 5.87
CA ARG A 169 -5.22 34.24 6.72
C ARG A 169 -5.74 32.98 5.99
N GLY A 170 -5.06 32.55 4.91
CA GLY A 170 -5.47 31.40 4.11
C GLY A 170 -6.71 31.65 3.24
N ASN A 171 -7.10 32.92 3.02
CA ASN A 171 -8.26 33.26 2.20
C ASN A 171 -7.97 33.04 0.70
N TRP A 172 -8.46 31.93 0.17
CA TRP A 172 -8.26 31.54 -1.23
C TRP A 172 -8.97 32.44 -2.25
N MET A 173 -9.90 33.30 -1.81
CA MET A 173 -10.61 34.27 -2.66
C MET A 173 -9.85 35.60 -2.77
N ASP A 174 -8.80 35.82 -1.99
CA ASP A 174 -8.00 37.04 -2.04
C ASP A 174 -6.77 36.84 -2.92
N GLU A 175 -6.79 37.47 -4.08
CA GLU A 175 -5.71 37.46 -5.05
C GLU A 175 -4.70 38.60 -4.87
N SER A 176 -4.82 39.43 -3.82
CA SER A 176 -3.96 40.60 -3.61
C SER A 176 -2.57 40.25 -3.07
N GLY A 177 -2.39 39.07 -2.55
CA GLY A 177 -1.14 38.63 -1.91
C GLY A 177 0.06 38.54 -2.84
N GLU A 178 1.25 38.60 -2.26
CA GLU A 178 2.53 38.46 -2.96
C GLU A 178 2.59 37.19 -3.78
N VAL A 179 3.04 37.25 -5.03
CA VAL A 179 3.35 36.08 -5.85
C VAL A 179 4.67 35.46 -5.36
N VAL A 180 4.66 34.17 -5.13
CA VAL A 180 5.86 33.44 -4.70
C VAL A 180 6.28 32.41 -5.72
N GLU A 181 7.58 32.26 -5.90
CA GLU A 181 8.23 31.20 -6.67
C GLU A 181 8.66 30.04 -5.75
N PRO A 182 8.89 28.83 -6.30
CA PRO A 182 9.39 27.69 -5.53
C PRO A 182 10.66 28.05 -4.79
N ALA A 183 10.62 27.99 -3.47
CA ALA A 183 11.77 28.22 -2.61
C ALA A 183 11.70 27.36 -1.35
N ILE A 184 12.87 27.09 -0.79
CA ILE A 184 13.00 26.47 0.55
C ILE A 184 12.95 27.56 1.62
N PRO A 185 12.66 27.22 2.89
CA PRO A 185 12.67 28.18 3.98
C PRO A 185 14.01 28.90 4.10
N ILE A 186 13.99 30.22 4.22
CA ILE A 186 15.19 31.07 4.16
C ILE A 186 16.24 30.68 5.20
N PHE A 187 15.82 30.29 6.41
CA PHE A 187 16.70 29.87 7.48
C PHE A 187 17.45 28.54 7.20
N LEU A 188 17.01 27.78 6.19
CA LEU A 188 17.66 26.55 5.72
C LEU A 188 18.55 26.78 4.47
N GLY A 189 18.73 28.01 4.05
CA GLY A 189 19.62 28.39 2.94
C GLY A 189 18.87 28.72 1.65
N SER A 190 19.49 28.43 0.50
CA SER A 190 18.91 28.62 -0.83
C SER A 190 19.31 27.49 -1.77
N LEU A 191 18.50 27.23 -2.79
CA LEU A 191 18.77 26.17 -3.77
C LEU A 191 19.86 26.52 -4.78
N GLY A 192 20.26 27.80 -4.87
CA GLY A 192 21.34 28.27 -5.77
C GLY A 192 21.02 28.11 -7.27
N THR A 193 19.75 27.91 -7.64
CA THR A 193 19.33 27.81 -9.04
C THR A 193 19.06 29.18 -9.63
N SER A 194 19.52 29.41 -10.89
CA SER A 194 19.23 30.64 -11.64
C SER A 194 17.81 30.69 -12.23
N ASP A 195 17.27 29.51 -12.50
CA ASP A 195 15.95 29.33 -13.08
C ASP A 195 14.92 28.96 -12.00
N ARG A 196 13.63 28.89 -12.37
CA ARG A 196 12.58 28.41 -11.48
C ARG A 196 12.93 27.02 -10.93
N ALA A 197 13.04 26.91 -9.63
CA ALA A 197 13.36 25.65 -8.97
C ALA A 197 12.27 24.58 -9.21
N THR A 198 12.67 23.35 -9.38
CA THR A 198 11.83 22.21 -9.72
C THR A 198 11.63 21.26 -8.52
N ARG A 199 10.65 20.35 -8.64
CA ARG A 199 10.47 19.26 -7.65
C ARG A 199 11.71 18.37 -7.52
N ALA A 200 12.50 18.21 -8.60
CA ALA A 200 13.74 17.47 -8.56
C ALA A 200 14.82 18.21 -7.73
N ASP A 201 14.85 19.54 -7.78
CA ASP A 201 15.74 20.33 -6.96
C ASP A 201 15.37 20.26 -5.48
N LEU A 202 14.07 20.32 -5.17
CA LEU A 202 13.56 20.06 -3.81
C LEU A 202 13.95 18.66 -3.31
N ALA A 203 13.76 17.62 -4.14
CA ALA A 203 14.12 16.25 -3.78
C ALA A 203 15.63 16.10 -3.54
N ARG A 204 16.44 16.71 -4.37
CA ARG A 204 17.90 16.70 -4.23
C ARG A 204 18.34 17.41 -2.95
N TRP A 205 17.76 18.58 -2.66
CA TRP A 205 18.01 19.31 -1.43
C TRP A 205 17.72 18.50 -0.16
N LEU A 206 16.67 17.68 -0.17
CA LEU A 206 16.31 16.82 0.97
C LEU A 206 17.34 15.72 1.26
N VAL A 207 18.17 15.33 0.30
CA VAL A 207 19.11 14.20 0.46
C VAL A 207 20.57 14.60 0.38
N VAL A 208 20.88 15.81 -0.08
CA VAL A 208 22.28 16.32 -0.15
C VAL A 208 22.75 16.73 1.25
N PRO A 209 24.04 16.53 1.60
CA PRO A 209 24.59 16.96 2.89
C PRO A 209 24.44 18.46 3.14
N VAL A 210 24.38 18.85 4.42
CA VAL A 210 24.32 20.26 4.82
C VAL A 210 25.56 21.06 4.29
N VAL A 211 26.72 20.45 4.30
CA VAL A 211 27.96 21.07 3.71
C VAL A 211 27.78 21.37 2.21
N GLY A 212 26.95 20.60 1.51
CA GLY A 212 26.58 20.81 0.10
C GLY A 212 25.35 21.70 -0.10
N GLY A 213 24.84 22.36 0.95
CA GLY A 213 23.67 23.23 0.89
C GLY A 213 22.33 22.51 0.97
N GLY A 214 22.33 21.22 1.31
CA GLY A 214 21.12 20.41 1.52
C GLY A 214 20.72 20.28 2.98
N VAL A 215 19.84 19.34 3.28
CA VAL A 215 19.35 18.99 4.63
C VAL A 215 19.30 17.47 4.84
N GLY A 216 20.17 16.73 4.15
CA GLY A 216 20.18 15.27 4.14
C GLY A 216 20.26 14.65 5.51
N GLU A 217 21.10 15.17 6.40
CA GLU A 217 21.25 14.68 7.77
C GLU A 217 19.98 14.86 8.60
N PHE A 218 19.24 15.96 8.41
CA PHE A 218 17.95 16.16 9.07
C PHE A 218 16.90 15.16 8.55
N THR A 219 16.85 14.94 7.24
CA THR A 219 15.98 13.93 6.63
C THR A 219 16.32 12.54 7.15
N ALA A 220 17.61 12.19 7.22
CA ALA A 220 18.07 10.91 7.76
C ALA A 220 17.66 10.73 9.23
N ARG A 221 17.74 11.78 10.03
CA ARG A 221 17.35 11.79 11.43
C ARG A 221 15.85 11.46 11.62
N VAL A 222 15.01 12.04 10.78
CA VAL A 222 13.55 11.75 10.80
C VAL A 222 13.27 10.30 10.40
N ILE A 223 13.92 9.80 9.34
CA ILE A 223 13.72 8.44 8.84
C ILE A 223 14.27 7.42 9.86
N ALA A 224 15.46 7.65 10.42
CA ALA A 224 16.02 6.77 11.44
C ALA A 224 15.11 6.65 12.66
N ASN A 225 14.54 7.76 13.13
CA ASN A 225 13.59 7.76 14.24
C ASN A 225 12.29 6.98 13.92
N ARG A 226 11.78 7.07 12.71
CA ARG A 226 10.61 6.30 12.27
C ARG A 226 10.91 4.81 12.19
N ILE A 227 12.07 4.44 11.64
CA ILE A 227 12.50 3.04 11.59
C ILE A 227 12.67 2.51 13.03
N TRP A 228 13.33 3.26 13.91
CA TRP A 228 13.43 2.92 15.33
C TRP A 228 12.05 2.67 15.96
N SER A 229 11.07 3.53 15.71
CA SER A 229 9.73 3.41 16.29
C SER A 229 8.99 2.14 15.87
N ILE A 230 9.33 1.56 14.72
CA ILE A 230 8.77 0.28 14.27
C ILE A 230 9.28 -0.86 15.16
N PHE A 231 10.56 -0.82 15.58
CA PHE A 231 11.20 -1.88 16.34
C PHE A 231 11.10 -1.74 17.87
N PHE A 232 10.90 -0.53 18.38
CA PHE A 232 10.80 -0.27 19.81
C PHE A 232 9.41 0.21 20.25
N GLY A 233 8.48 0.39 19.31
CA GLY A 233 7.12 0.82 19.59
C GLY A 233 6.95 2.33 19.78
N ALA A 234 8.01 3.06 20.08
CA ALA A 234 8.07 4.51 20.13
C ALA A 234 9.38 5.00 19.51
N GLY A 235 9.40 6.22 18.97
CA GLY A 235 10.62 6.86 18.50
C GLY A 235 11.53 7.27 19.64
N LEU A 236 12.82 7.49 19.37
CA LEU A 236 13.74 8.18 20.28
C LEU A 236 13.27 9.62 20.52
N CYS A 237 12.79 10.28 19.46
CA CYS A 237 11.90 11.44 19.54
C CYS A 237 10.46 10.92 19.41
N ARG A 238 9.65 11.08 20.44
CA ARG A 238 8.31 10.51 20.52
C ARG A 238 7.32 11.18 19.58
N SER A 239 7.47 12.48 19.38
CA SER A 239 6.75 13.24 18.35
C SER A 239 7.37 12.99 16.97
N VAL A 240 7.10 11.79 16.37
CA VAL A 240 7.74 11.32 15.14
C VAL A 240 7.49 12.20 13.90
N ASN A 241 6.55 13.11 13.95
CA ASN A 241 6.20 14.06 12.90
C ASN A 241 6.57 15.51 13.23
N ASP A 242 7.04 15.77 14.46
CA ASP A 242 7.42 17.11 14.90
C ASP A 242 8.67 17.06 15.81
N PHE A 243 9.78 17.55 15.27
CA PHE A 243 11.07 17.69 15.97
C PHE A 243 11.33 19.17 16.32
N GLY A 244 10.36 20.05 16.00
CA GLY A 244 10.43 21.49 16.26
C GLY A 244 10.00 21.86 17.67
N GLY A 245 9.68 23.13 17.84
CA GLY A 245 9.39 23.73 19.16
C GLY A 245 8.15 23.22 19.86
N GLN A 246 7.26 22.51 19.14
CA GLN A 246 6.07 21.86 19.72
C GLN A 246 6.27 20.37 19.98
N GLY A 247 7.35 19.78 19.45
CA GLY A 247 7.68 18.37 19.63
C GLY A 247 8.36 18.09 20.96
N GLU A 248 8.42 16.81 21.32
CA GLU A 248 9.23 16.36 22.46
C GLU A 248 10.70 16.23 22.04
N PRO A 249 11.66 16.68 22.85
CA PRO A 249 13.07 16.42 22.59
C PRO A 249 13.33 14.89 22.63
N PRO A 250 14.28 14.38 21.85
CA PRO A 250 14.60 12.96 21.88
C PRO A 250 15.20 12.56 23.23
N ASP A 251 14.80 11.38 23.74
CA ASP A 251 15.32 10.84 25.01
C ASP A 251 16.85 10.63 24.94
N TYR A 252 17.36 10.25 23.74
CA TYR A 252 18.79 10.00 23.48
C TYR A 252 19.24 10.72 22.21
N PRO A 253 19.48 12.05 22.26
CA PRO A 253 19.81 12.84 21.06
C PRO A 253 21.05 12.33 20.34
N LYS A 254 22.13 12.01 21.06
CA LYS A 254 23.38 11.50 20.48
C LYS A 254 23.20 10.15 19.78
N LEU A 255 22.35 9.27 20.30
CA LEU A 255 22.03 7.99 19.67
C LEU A 255 21.26 8.22 18.37
N LEU A 256 20.28 9.11 18.39
CA LEU A 256 19.51 9.44 17.20
C LEU A 256 20.41 10.06 16.11
N ASP A 257 21.30 10.97 16.50
CA ASP A 257 22.25 11.60 15.59
C ASP A 257 23.22 10.58 14.99
N GLN A 258 23.73 9.64 15.81
CA GLN A 258 24.61 8.58 15.33
C GLN A 258 23.89 7.64 14.34
N LEU A 259 22.65 7.22 14.64
CA LEU A 259 21.86 6.39 13.72
C LEU A 259 21.52 7.12 12.41
N ALA A 260 21.30 8.43 12.49
CA ALA A 260 21.06 9.25 11.31
C ALA A 260 22.31 9.36 10.42
N LEU A 261 23.48 9.60 11.01
CA LEU A 261 24.74 9.64 10.29
C LEU A 261 25.10 8.29 9.70
N GLU A 262 24.97 7.21 10.47
CA GLU A 262 25.18 5.84 9.99
C GLU A 262 24.30 5.51 8.78
N PHE A 263 23.03 5.92 8.82
CA PHE A 263 22.10 5.73 7.71
C PHE A 263 22.44 6.58 6.49
N PHE A 264 22.84 7.83 6.71
CA PHE A 264 23.22 8.77 5.66
C PHE A 264 24.51 8.37 4.96
N GLU A 265 25.57 8.04 5.72
CA GLU A 265 26.90 7.69 5.23
C GLU A 265 26.93 6.30 4.54
N ASN A 266 25.98 5.43 4.82
CA ASN A 266 25.81 4.15 4.13
C ASN A 266 24.75 4.22 3.01
N ASP A 267 24.75 5.31 2.24
CA ASP A 267 23.93 5.47 1.03
C ASP A 267 22.42 5.21 1.26
N TRP A 268 21.90 5.61 2.41
CA TRP A 268 20.49 5.41 2.77
C TRP A 268 20.07 3.93 2.80
N ASP A 269 20.98 3.01 3.14
CA ASP A 269 20.69 1.59 3.24
C ASP A 269 19.81 1.28 4.47
N VAL A 270 18.52 1.17 4.22
CA VAL A 270 17.52 0.81 5.24
C VAL A 270 17.82 -0.56 5.87
N ARG A 271 18.35 -1.51 5.11
CA ARG A 271 18.65 -2.86 5.63
C ARG A 271 19.83 -2.82 6.58
N HIS A 272 20.84 -2.02 6.27
CA HIS A 272 21.97 -1.77 7.16
C HIS A 272 21.49 -1.18 8.49
N LEU A 273 20.68 -0.11 8.46
CA LEU A 273 20.12 0.52 9.65
C LEU A 273 19.27 -0.45 10.48
N ILE A 274 18.40 -1.23 9.84
CA ILE A 274 17.60 -2.26 10.52
C ILE A 274 18.52 -3.28 11.20
N ARG A 275 19.58 -3.74 10.53
CA ARG A 275 20.54 -4.69 11.10
C ARG A 275 21.20 -4.11 12.34
N CYS A 276 21.67 -2.88 12.30
CA CYS A 276 22.24 -2.18 13.46
C CYS A 276 21.26 -2.20 14.65
N ILE A 277 19.99 -1.89 14.39
CA ILE A 277 18.95 -1.88 15.43
C ILE A 277 18.69 -3.27 16.00
N VAL A 278 18.37 -4.27 15.17
CA VAL A 278 17.92 -5.59 15.65
C VAL A 278 19.03 -6.44 16.25
N THR A 279 20.31 -6.18 15.92
CA THR A 279 21.45 -6.86 16.53
C THR A 279 21.91 -6.19 17.83
N SER A 280 21.40 -5.01 18.16
CA SER A 280 21.76 -4.29 19.37
C SER A 280 21.34 -5.05 20.64
N HIS A 281 22.07 -4.85 21.72
CA HIS A 281 21.72 -5.43 23.02
C HIS A 281 20.35 -4.93 23.49
N ALA A 282 20.04 -3.64 23.31
CA ALA A 282 18.77 -3.04 23.71
C ALA A 282 17.56 -3.74 23.05
N TYR A 283 17.65 -4.05 21.74
CA TYR A 283 16.57 -4.76 21.04
C TYR A 283 16.40 -6.21 21.50
N ARG A 284 17.49 -6.87 21.85
CA ARG A 284 17.53 -8.29 22.24
C ARG A 284 17.20 -8.54 23.72
N MET A 285 16.92 -7.50 24.49
CA MET A 285 16.51 -7.62 25.88
C MET A 285 15.14 -8.29 26.02
N SER A 286 14.91 -8.94 27.15
CA SER A 286 13.58 -9.47 27.49
C SER A 286 12.55 -8.35 27.66
N SER A 287 11.31 -8.59 27.24
CA SER A 287 10.17 -7.70 27.52
C SER A 287 9.58 -7.93 28.93
N ASN A 288 10.03 -8.95 29.65
CA ASN A 288 9.64 -9.18 31.04
C ASN A 288 10.45 -8.26 31.95
N ALA A 289 9.74 -7.53 32.79
CA ALA A 289 10.35 -6.63 33.76
C ALA A 289 9.75 -6.81 35.14
N PRO A 290 10.56 -6.69 36.21
CA PRO A 290 10.04 -6.72 37.57
C PRO A 290 9.11 -5.53 37.83
N PRO A 291 8.13 -5.64 38.79
CA PRO A 291 7.15 -4.61 39.03
C PRO A 291 7.72 -3.24 39.39
N ASN A 292 8.87 -3.19 40.10
CA ASN A 292 9.55 -1.95 40.43
C ASN A 292 10.04 -1.20 39.20
N MET A 293 10.60 -1.89 38.20
CA MET A 293 11.03 -1.30 36.94
C MET A 293 9.83 -0.75 36.14
N LEU A 294 8.71 -1.48 36.13
CA LEU A 294 7.48 -1.01 35.47
C LEU A 294 6.91 0.26 36.14
N LYS A 295 7.09 0.41 37.43
CA LYS A 295 6.65 1.62 38.17
C LYS A 295 7.59 2.80 37.95
N SER A 296 8.92 2.58 37.92
CA SER A 296 9.90 3.66 37.78
C SER A 296 10.02 4.18 36.33
N ASP A 297 9.83 3.32 35.33
CA ASP A 297 9.88 3.67 33.92
C ASP A 297 8.74 2.98 33.14
N PRO A 298 7.49 3.42 33.32
CA PRO A 298 6.34 2.79 32.70
C PRO A 298 6.41 2.81 31.16
N GLU A 299 6.95 3.89 30.61
CA GLU A 299 7.06 4.12 29.16
C GLU A 299 8.32 3.54 28.51
N ASN A 300 9.17 2.87 29.32
CA ASN A 300 10.45 2.33 28.87
C ASN A 300 11.36 3.36 28.20
N ARG A 301 11.40 4.57 28.72
CA ARG A 301 12.28 5.65 28.22
C ARG A 301 13.76 5.33 28.38
N LEU A 302 14.11 4.57 29.43
CA LEU A 302 15.49 4.13 29.70
C LEU A 302 15.94 2.95 28.82
N LEU A 303 15.08 2.42 27.95
CA LEU A 303 15.35 1.28 27.09
C LEU A 303 15.90 0.06 27.86
N ALA A 304 15.47 -0.10 29.13
CA ALA A 304 15.95 -1.14 30.04
C ALA A 304 15.28 -2.50 29.83
N ARG A 305 14.34 -2.59 28.90
CA ARG A 305 13.64 -3.80 28.45
C ARG A 305 13.20 -3.66 27.01
N GLN A 306 12.82 -4.77 26.36
CA GLN A 306 12.10 -4.68 25.09
C GLN A 306 10.67 -4.19 25.33
N GLY A 307 10.17 -3.31 24.46
CA GLY A 307 8.82 -2.80 24.53
C GLY A 307 7.76 -3.87 24.20
N ARG A 308 6.53 -3.63 24.61
CA ARG A 308 5.36 -4.43 24.22
C ARG A 308 4.33 -3.51 23.57
N TRP A 309 4.00 -3.79 22.31
CA TRP A 309 3.00 -3.02 21.58
C TRP A 309 2.26 -3.92 20.59
N ARG A 310 1.05 -3.51 20.23
CA ARG A 310 0.26 -4.22 19.22
C ARG A 310 0.83 -3.98 17.83
N TYR A 311 0.86 -5.01 17.00
CA TYR A 311 1.18 -4.87 15.58
C TYR A 311 0.22 -3.92 14.87
N HIS A 312 0.68 -3.31 13.77
CA HIS A 312 -0.20 -2.64 12.83
C HIS A 312 -1.14 -3.64 12.16
N ALA A 313 -2.25 -3.15 11.61
CA ALA A 313 -3.31 -3.97 11.03
C ALA A 313 -2.79 -5.01 10.03
N GLU A 314 -1.89 -4.61 9.14
CA GLU A 314 -1.29 -5.49 8.16
C GLU A 314 -0.46 -6.61 8.83
N GLY A 315 0.29 -6.24 9.88
CA GLY A 315 1.11 -7.20 10.64
C GLY A 315 0.28 -8.19 11.46
N VAL A 316 -0.89 -7.79 11.97
CA VAL A 316 -1.82 -8.71 12.65
C VAL A 316 -2.31 -9.77 11.67
N ARG A 317 -2.74 -9.37 10.48
CA ARG A 317 -3.13 -10.29 9.42
C ARG A 317 -2.01 -11.24 9.03
N ASP A 318 -0.82 -10.70 8.75
CA ASP A 318 0.34 -11.48 8.31
C ASP A 318 0.76 -12.50 9.38
N ALA A 319 0.74 -12.12 10.66
CA ALA A 319 1.08 -13.02 11.77
C ALA A 319 0.12 -14.20 11.89
N VAL A 320 -1.18 -13.96 11.74
CA VAL A 320 -2.21 -15.01 11.80
C VAL A 320 -2.09 -15.96 10.60
N LEU A 321 -1.92 -15.43 9.39
CA LEU A 321 -1.73 -16.24 8.19
C LEU A 321 -0.43 -17.05 8.24
N LEU A 322 0.65 -16.48 8.79
CA LEU A 322 1.93 -17.19 8.99
C LEU A 322 1.78 -18.34 10.01
N ALA A 323 1.16 -18.09 11.15
CA ALA A 323 0.96 -19.09 12.19
C ALA A 323 0.13 -20.27 11.68
N SER A 324 -0.90 -20.00 10.89
CA SER A 324 -1.77 -21.02 10.29
C SER A 324 -1.15 -21.78 9.12
N GLY A 325 -0.05 -21.29 8.54
CA GLY A 325 0.54 -21.85 7.33
C GLY A 325 -0.12 -21.44 6.03
N LEU A 326 -1.12 -20.54 6.08
CA LEU A 326 -1.82 -20.05 4.89
C LEU A 326 -1.09 -18.93 4.16
N LEU A 327 -0.09 -18.27 4.78
CA LEU A 327 0.55 -17.10 4.19
C LEU A 327 1.18 -17.40 2.83
N VAL A 328 0.72 -16.68 1.81
CA VAL A 328 1.33 -16.70 0.47
C VAL A 328 2.36 -15.58 0.35
N GLU A 329 3.64 -15.96 0.21
CA GLU A 329 4.79 -15.05 0.15
C GLU A 329 5.10 -14.56 -1.27
N GLY A 330 4.10 -14.12 -2.02
CA GLY A 330 4.30 -13.53 -3.33
C GLY A 330 4.70 -12.05 -3.26
N LEU A 331 5.81 -11.64 -3.89
CA LEU A 331 6.20 -10.24 -4.03
C LEU A 331 5.62 -9.63 -5.31
N GLY A 332 5.12 -8.40 -5.22
CA GLY A 332 4.52 -7.68 -6.35
C GLY A 332 3.13 -8.20 -6.71
N GLY A 333 2.67 -7.89 -7.90
CA GLY A 333 1.36 -8.32 -8.35
C GLY A 333 0.21 -7.35 -8.01
N PRO A 334 -1.04 -7.67 -8.37
CA PRO A 334 -2.21 -6.85 -8.12
C PRO A 334 -2.60 -6.83 -6.65
N SER A 335 -3.43 -5.86 -6.28
CA SER A 335 -4.10 -5.86 -4.97
C SER A 335 -5.03 -7.06 -4.85
N ILE A 336 -5.20 -7.53 -3.63
CA ILE A 336 -6.08 -8.64 -3.27
C ILE A 336 -7.34 -8.14 -2.61
N HIS A 337 -8.41 -8.93 -2.71
CA HIS A 337 -9.74 -8.63 -2.16
C HIS A 337 -10.13 -9.71 -1.14
N PRO A 338 -9.74 -9.56 0.15
CA PRO A 338 -10.11 -10.52 1.19
C PRO A 338 -11.63 -10.59 1.43
N TYR A 339 -12.06 -11.52 2.27
CA TYR A 339 -13.46 -11.64 2.69
C TYR A 339 -13.98 -10.32 3.26
N GLN A 340 -15.13 -9.87 2.77
CA GLN A 340 -15.74 -8.63 3.21
C GLN A 340 -17.26 -8.84 3.39
N PRO A 341 -17.88 -8.24 4.42
CA PRO A 341 -19.32 -8.33 4.62
C PRO A 341 -20.11 -7.91 3.38
N VAL A 342 -21.13 -8.70 3.03
CA VAL A 342 -21.99 -8.41 1.90
C VAL A 342 -22.65 -7.03 2.08
N GLY A 343 -22.66 -6.23 1.01
CA GLY A 343 -23.27 -4.90 1.02
C GLY A 343 -22.43 -3.82 1.72
N TYR A 344 -21.19 -4.11 2.12
CA TYR A 344 -20.34 -3.07 2.74
C TYR A 344 -20.14 -1.87 1.82
N TYR A 345 -20.04 -2.08 0.49
CA TYR A 345 -19.90 -0.99 -0.50
C TYR A 345 -21.23 -0.38 -0.97
N ARG A 346 -22.38 -0.75 -0.41
CA ARG A 346 -23.70 -0.26 -0.87
C ARG A 346 -23.86 1.26 -0.87
N HIS A 347 -23.09 1.97 -0.07
CA HIS A 347 -23.10 3.43 0.02
C HIS A 347 -22.00 4.11 -0.79
N LEU A 348 -21.20 3.34 -1.51
CA LEU A 348 -20.17 3.87 -2.40
C LEU A 348 -20.79 4.15 -3.78
N ASN A 349 -21.28 5.37 -4.00
CA ASN A 349 -22.13 5.72 -5.13
C ASN A 349 -21.39 6.47 -6.25
N PHE A 350 -20.17 6.98 -6.01
CA PHE A 350 -19.45 7.82 -6.97
C PHE A 350 -18.01 7.35 -7.19
N PRO A 351 -17.77 6.46 -8.18
CA PRO A 351 -18.75 5.62 -8.90
C PRO A 351 -19.26 4.46 -8.04
N ILE A 352 -20.41 3.90 -8.40
CA ILE A 352 -20.88 2.65 -7.80
C ILE A 352 -19.81 1.57 -8.02
N ARG A 353 -19.46 0.86 -6.97
CA ARG A 353 -18.48 -0.22 -7.00
C ARG A 353 -19.04 -1.48 -6.39
N THR A 354 -18.76 -2.59 -7.04
CA THR A 354 -19.06 -3.91 -6.52
C THR A 354 -17.77 -4.51 -5.98
N TYR A 355 -17.82 -5.08 -4.79
CA TYR A 355 -16.73 -5.83 -4.23
C TYR A 355 -16.84 -7.29 -4.66
N SER A 356 -15.81 -7.81 -5.30
CA SER A 356 -15.65 -9.23 -5.59
C SER A 356 -14.46 -9.74 -4.82
N GLN A 357 -14.68 -10.62 -3.86
CA GLN A 357 -13.61 -11.26 -3.11
C GLN A 357 -12.85 -12.25 -3.98
N ASP A 358 -11.57 -12.43 -3.70
CA ASP A 358 -10.77 -13.47 -4.34
C ASP A 358 -11.23 -14.86 -3.89
N THR A 359 -11.22 -15.82 -4.81
CA THR A 359 -11.70 -17.19 -4.58
C THR A 359 -10.57 -18.23 -4.69
N ASN A 360 -9.33 -17.78 -4.55
CA ASN A 360 -8.13 -18.61 -4.65
C ASN A 360 -7.10 -18.20 -3.58
N GLU A 361 -5.90 -18.72 -3.64
CA GLU A 361 -4.79 -18.46 -2.70
C GLU A 361 -4.43 -16.97 -2.54
N GLN A 362 -4.87 -16.08 -3.44
CA GLN A 362 -4.71 -14.64 -3.27
C GLN A 362 -5.36 -14.14 -1.99
N GLN A 363 -6.39 -14.83 -1.48
CA GLN A 363 -7.00 -14.56 -0.17
C GLN A 363 -5.98 -14.47 0.95
N TRP A 364 -4.86 -15.19 0.86
CA TRP A 364 -3.91 -15.34 1.97
C TRP A 364 -2.60 -14.57 1.75
N ARG A 365 -2.55 -13.66 0.79
CA ARG A 365 -1.40 -12.78 0.63
C ARG A 365 -1.31 -11.77 1.78
N ARG A 366 -0.11 -11.20 1.93
CA ARG A 366 0.21 -10.20 2.96
C ARG A 366 -0.75 -9.01 2.98
N GLY A 367 -0.99 -8.46 4.16
CA GLY A 367 -1.83 -7.28 4.39
C GLY A 367 -1.41 -6.05 3.57
N LEU A 368 -0.13 -5.97 3.18
CA LEU A 368 0.37 -4.93 2.28
C LEU A 368 -0.36 -4.88 0.93
N TYR A 369 -0.82 -6.03 0.43
CA TYR A 369 -1.48 -6.16 -0.88
C TYR A 369 -3.00 -6.03 -0.82
N VAL A 370 -3.60 -5.91 0.36
CA VAL A 370 -5.06 -5.71 0.50
C VAL A 370 -5.49 -4.45 -0.24
N HIS A 371 -6.55 -4.57 -1.05
CA HIS A 371 -7.12 -3.44 -1.78
C HIS A 371 -7.52 -2.31 -0.82
N TRP A 372 -7.03 -1.10 -1.13
CA TRP A 372 -7.22 0.06 -0.29
C TRP A 372 -8.26 1.01 -0.88
N GLN A 373 -9.48 0.95 -0.37
CA GLN A 373 -10.52 1.91 -0.68
C GLN A 373 -10.58 2.95 0.44
N ARG A 374 -10.09 4.16 0.19
CA ARG A 374 -9.86 5.18 1.25
C ARG A 374 -11.06 5.43 2.16
N MET A 375 -12.22 5.74 1.59
CA MET A 375 -13.45 6.01 2.36
C MET A 375 -14.14 4.75 2.89
N PHE A 376 -13.80 3.56 2.36
CA PHE A 376 -14.37 2.27 2.70
C PHE A 376 -13.26 1.26 2.95
N LEU A 377 -12.35 1.61 3.85
CA LEU A 377 -11.24 0.75 4.22
C LEU A 377 -11.76 -0.61 4.69
N HIS A 378 -11.07 -1.68 4.29
CA HIS A 378 -11.44 -3.04 4.66
C HIS A 378 -11.71 -3.17 6.17
N PRO A 379 -12.84 -3.76 6.61
CA PRO A 379 -13.25 -3.78 8.04
C PRO A 379 -12.18 -4.35 8.97
N GLN A 380 -11.48 -5.40 8.54
CA GLN A 380 -10.37 -6.00 9.27
C GLN A 380 -9.25 -4.97 9.54
N LEU A 381 -8.83 -4.22 8.51
CA LEU A 381 -7.78 -3.21 8.66
C LEU A 381 -8.24 -2.04 9.52
N LEU A 382 -9.49 -1.59 9.34
CA LEU A 382 -10.09 -0.50 10.11
C LEU A 382 -10.19 -0.84 11.61
N ALA A 383 -10.49 -2.10 11.95
CA ALA A 383 -10.58 -2.54 13.35
C ALA A 383 -9.23 -2.47 14.09
N PHE A 384 -8.12 -2.47 13.35
CA PHE A 384 -6.76 -2.38 13.87
C PHE A 384 -6.08 -1.04 13.56
N ASP A 385 -6.86 0.04 13.43
CA ASP A 385 -6.38 1.42 13.26
C ASP A 385 -5.51 1.66 12.02
N ALA A 386 -5.76 0.94 10.93
CA ALA A 386 -5.08 1.26 9.68
C ALA A 386 -5.49 2.67 9.20
N PRO A 387 -4.55 3.51 8.73
CA PRO A 387 -4.85 4.86 8.29
C PRO A 387 -5.69 4.86 7.00
N SER A 388 -6.54 5.86 6.81
CA SER A 388 -7.35 6.03 5.59
C SER A 388 -6.49 6.24 4.34
N ARG A 389 -5.26 6.74 4.49
CA ARG A 389 -4.37 7.23 3.43
C ARG A 389 -4.93 8.46 2.67
N GLU A 390 -5.85 9.17 3.29
CA GLU A 390 -6.30 10.49 2.81
C GLU A 390 -5.21 11.54 3.03
N GLU A 391 -4.49 11.42 4.15
CA GLU A 391 -3.43 12.31 4.57
C GLU A 391 -2.14 11.52 4.85
N CYS A 392 -1.00 12.25 4.77
CA CYS A 392 0.28 11.69 5.18
C CYS A 392 0.32 11.53 6.70
N THR A 393 0.38 10.28 7.17
CA THR A 393 0.43 9.95 8.60
C THR A 393 1.80 9.40 8.95
N ALA A 394 2.55 10.12 9.77
CA ALA A 394 3.86 9.68 10.28
C ALA A 394 3.73 8.74 11.49
N ALA A 395 2.75 8.99 12.36
CA ALA A 395 2.43 8.16 13.51
C ALA A 395 1.09 7.44 13.29
N ARG A 396 1.09 6.11 13.42
CA ARG A 396 -0.14 5.31 13.36
C ARG A 396 -0.70 5.11 14.76
N LEU A 397 -2.00 5.29 14.91
CA LEU A 397 -2.68 4.97 16.16
C LEU A 397 -2.61 3.48 16.47
N ARG A 398 -2.67 3.12 17.76
CA ARG A 398 -2.72 1.75 18.25
C ARG A 398 -3.68 1.71 19.43
N SER A 399 -4.93 1.40 19.18
CA SER A 399 -5.95 1.30 20.22
C SER A 399 -6.33 -0.17 20.45
N ASN A 400 -6.62 -0.52 21.68
CA ASN A 400 -7.19 -1.81 22.05
C ASN A 400 -8.69 -1.63 22.24
N THR A 401 -9.46 -1.91 21.19
CA THR A 401 -10.92 -1.77 21.22
C THR A 401 -11.61 -3.13 21.30
N PRO A 402 -12.80 -3.21 21.90
CA PRO A 402 -13.63 -4.43 21.82
C PRO A 402 -13.90 -4.87 20.37
N LYS A 403 -13.97 -3.91 19.44
CA LYS A 403 -14.16 -4.20 18.02
C LYS A 403 -12.98 -5.00 17.43
N ALA A 404 -11.75 -4.70 17.82
CA ALA A 404 -10.58 -5.46 17.38
C ALA A 404 -10.63 -6.91 17.86
N ALA A 405 -11.01 -7.14 19.13
CA ALA A 405 -11.20 -8.48 19.67
C ALA A 405 -12.33 -9.24 18.95
N LEU A 406 -13.44 -8.54 18.67
CA LEU A 406 -14.57 -9.14 17.96
C LEU A 406 -14.21 -9.54 16.52
N VAL A 407 -13.39 -8.75 15.84
CA VAL A 407 -12.91 -9.07 14.48
C VAL A 407 -11.99 -10.30 14.51
N LEU A 408 -11.11 -10.45 15.50
CA LEU A 408 -10.30 -11.68 15.65
C LEU A 408 -11.15 -12.95 15.79
N LEU A 409 -12.35 -12.83 16.37
CA LEU A 409 -13.24 -13.97 16.60
C LEU A 409 -14.18 -14.28 15.42
N ASN A 410 -14.51 -13.27 14.59
CA ASN A 410 -15.62 -13.42 13.62
C ASN A 410 -15.22 -13.12 12.17
N ASP A 411 -14.07 -12.51 11.91
CA ASP A 411 -13.65 -12.26 10.53
C ASP A 411 -13.31 -13.60 9.84
N PRO A 412 -13.88 -13.88 8.67
CA PRO A 412 -13.67 -15.17 7.99
C PRO A 412 -12.20 -15.54 7.78
N THR A 413 -11.33 -14.55 7.53
CA THR A 413 -9.88 -14.79 7.40
C THR A 413 -9.29 -15.37 8.68
N PHE A 414 -9.69 -14.83 9.84
CA PHE A 414 -9.15 -15.30 11.12
C PHE A 414 -9.75 -16.62 11.55
N VAL A 415 -11.03 -16.86 11.27
CA VAL A 415 -11.68 -18.14 11.54
C VAL A 415 -11.07 -19.25 10.68
N GLU A 416 -10.90 -19.01 9.39
CA GLU A 416 -10.25 -19.95 8.47
C GLU A 416 -8.79 -20.23 8.90
N ALA A 417 -8.05 -19.20 9.28
CA ALA A 417 -6.67 -19.35 9.77
C ALA A 417 -6.62 -20.15 11.09
N ALA A 418 -7.58 -19.95 12.00
CA ALA A 418 -7.65 -20.72 13.24
C ALA A 418 -7.89 -22.20 12.98
N ARG A 419 -8.78 -22.54 12.03
CA ARG A 419 -9.00 -23.92 11.58
C ARG A 419 -7.72 -24.54 11.01
N ASN A 420 -7.07 -23.86 10.07
CA ASN A 420 -5.83 -24.37 9.47
C ASN A 420 -4.70 -24.51 10.50
N LEU A 421 -4.63 -23.62 11.49
CA LEU A 421 -3.69 -23.76 12.60
C LEU A 421 -3.96 -25.00 13.45
N ALA A 422 -5.23 -25.29 13.72
CA ALA A 422 -5.64 -26.49 14.45
C ALA A 422 -5.29 -27.76 13.65
N GLU A 423 -5.64 -27.85 12.38
CA GLU A 423 -5.31 -28.96 11.48
C GLU A 423 -3.79 -29.18 11.41
N ARG A 424 -3.01 -28.10 11.29
CA ARG A 424 -1.54 -28.16 11.30
C ARG A 424 -0.99 -28.74 12.59
N VAL A 425 -1.45 -28.29 13.74
CA VAL A 425 -1.00 -28.75 15.04
C VAL A 425 -1.37 -30.22 15.27
N MET A 426 -2.56 -30.61 14.81
CA MET A 426 -3.04 -32.00 14.92
C MET A 426 -2.24 -32.95 14.02
N ALA A 427 -1.74 -32.49 12.88
CA ALA A 427 -0.87 -33.29 12.01
C ALA A 427 0.56 -33.43 12.56
N GLU A 428 1.03 -32.46 13.36
CA GLU A 428 2.40 -32.46 13.89
C GLU A 428 2.56 -33.26 15.20
N LEU A 429 1.52 -33.32 16.04
CA LEU A 429 1.64 -33.87 17.40
C LEU A 429 0.40 -34.72 17.79
N ASP A 430 0.65 -35.68 18.67
CA ASP A 430 -0.37 -36.45 19.38
C ASP A 430 -0.56 -35.90 20.81
N GLY A 431 -1.79 -35.97 21.32
CA GLY A 431 -2.13 -35.55 22.67
C GLY A 431 -2.48 -34.07 22.81
N ASP A 432 -3.55 -33.80 23.56
CA ASP A 432 -4.14 -32.45 23.66
C ASP A 432 -3.21 -31.46 24.34
N GLN A 433 -2.41 -31.87 25.34
CA GLN A 433 -1.51 -30.97 26.06
C GLN A 433 -0.40 -30.43 25.16
N GLU A 434 0.24 -31.30 24.39
CA GLU A 434 1.31 -30.96 23.47
C GLU A 434 0.77 -30.11 22.31
N ARG A 435 -0.41 -30.47 21.79
CA ARG A 435 -1.12 -29.69 20.75
C ARG A 435 -1.43 -28.29 21.22
N LEU A 436 -2.03 -28.13 22.40
CA LEU A 436 -2.33 -26.80 22.97
C LEU A 436 -1.07 -25.98 23.24
N ALA A 437 -0.01 -26.62 23.72
CA ALA A 437 1.27 -25.95 23.95
C ALA A 437 1.93 -25.48 22.63
N LEU A 438 1.85 -26.28 21.55
CA LEU A 438 2.34 -25.89 20.23
C LEU A 438 1.49 -24.78 19.63
N LEU A 439 0.15 -24.90 19.66
CA LEU A 439 -0.79 -23.87 19.20
C LEU A 439 -0.50 -22.53 19.88
N TRP A 440 -0.36 -22.54 21.21
CA TRP A 440 -0.02 -21.35 21.97
C TRP A 440 1.33 -20.76 21.55
N ARG A 441 2.34 -21.61 21.37
CA ARG A 441 3.68 -21.17 20.93
C ARG A 441 3.66 -20.54 19.54
N LEU A 442 2.89 -21.09 18.61
CA LEU A 442 2.74 -20.53 17.26
C LEU A 442 2.00 -19.19 17.26
N ALA A 443 0.98 -19.04 18.12
CA ALA A 443 0.18 -17.83 18.22
C ALA A 443 0.85 -16.70 19.04
N VAL A 444 1.59 -17.07 20.12
CA VAL A 444 2.07 -16.09 21.13
C VAL A 444 3.61 -16.10 21.29
N SER A 445 4.31 -16.94 20.51
CA SER A 445 5.79 -17.07 20.49
C SER A 445 6.43 -17.48 21.84
N ARG A 446 5.66 -18.05 22.77
CA ARG A 446 6.14 -18.62 24.03
C ARG A 446 5.30 -19.84 24.44
N ARG A 447 5.79 -20.62 25.34
CA ARG A 447 4.98 -21.71 25.94
C ARG A 447 3.92 -21.12 26.89
N PRO A 448 2.75 -21.77 27.05
CA PRO A 448 1.79 -21.40 28.06
C PRO A 448 2.35 -21.68 29.45
N ASP A 449 1.97 -20.89 30.44
CA ASP A 449 2.17 -21.23 31.83
C ASP A 449 1.11 -22.22 32.33
N ALA A 450 1.18 -22.65 33.61
CA ALA A 450 0.30 -23.67 34.14
C ALA A 450 -1.17 -23.23 34.16
N ASP A 451 -1.44 -21.96 34.46
CA ASP A 451 -2.81 -21.41 34.51
C ASP A 451 -3.38 -21.27 33.09
N GLU A 452 -2.56 -20.80 32.14
CA GLU A 452 -2.93 -20.71 30.72
C GLU A 452 -3.20 -22.10 30.12
N GLN A 453 -2.35 -23.10 30.42
CA GLN A 453 -2.53 -24.47 29.97
C GLN A 453 -3.85 -25.04 30.48
N LYS A 454 -4.15 -24.84 31.75
CA LYS A 454 -5.40 -25.27 32.34
C LYS A 454 -6.61 -24.58 31.67
N LEU A 455 -6.54 -23.28 31.49
CA LEU A 455 -7.61 -22.51 30.82
C LEU A 455 -7.89 -23.05 29.41
N LEU A 456 -6.82 -23.34 28.64
CA LEU A 456 -6.94 -23.87 27.28
C LEU A 456 -7.56 -25.26 27.29
N THR A 457 -7.16 -26.12 28.21
CA THR A 457 -7.73 -27.48 28.36
C THR A 457 -9.23 -27.41 28.70
N ASP A 458 -9.59 -26.61 29.70
CA ASP A 458 -11.00 -26.41 30.11
C ASP A 458 -11.84 -25.82 28.96
N LEU A 459 -11.26 -24.95 28.13
CA LEU A 459 -11.92 -24.37 26.97
C LEU A 459 -12.15 -25.44 25.86
N LEU A 460 -11.13 -26.25 25.55
CA LEU A 460 -11.20 -27.32 24.57
C LEU A 460 -12.31 -28.33 24.93
N GLU A 461 -12.31 -28.81 26.19
CA GLU A 461 -13.31 -29.75 26.67
C GLU A 461 -14.73 -29.20 26.57
N ARG A 462 -14.95 -27.93 26.97
CA ARG A 462 -16.24 -27.26 26.85
C ARG A 462 -16.70 -27.15 25.39
N ARG A 463 -15.81 -26.78 24.48
CA ARG A 463 -16.16 -26.63 23.07
C ARG A 463 -16.42 -27.98 22.39
N ARG A 464 -15.66 -29.01 22.70
CA ARG A 464 -15.94 -30.38 22.27
C ARG A 464 -17.32 -30.84 22.70
N GLN A 465 -17.71 -30.56 23.95
CA GLN A 465 -19.03 -30.91 24.46
C GLN A 465 -20.14 -30.12 23.76
N GLU A 466 -19.94 -28.85 23.53
CA GLU A 466 -20.89 -27.99 22.82
C GLU A 466 -21.13 -28.48 21.39
N TYR A 467 -20.08 -28.77 20.63
CA TYR A 467 -20.19 -29.23 19.26
C TYR A 467 -20.70 -30.68 19.15
N LYS A 468 -20.40 -31.54 20.13
CA LYS A 468 -21.05 -32.87 20.24
C LYS A 468 -22.55 -32.75 20.37
N ASN A 469 -23.04 -31.78 21.14
CA ASN A 469 -24.45 -31.51 21.32
C ASN A 469 -25.11 -30.80 20.13
N SER A 470 -24.31 -30.14 19.30
CA SER A 470 -24.77 -29.32 18.16
C SER A 470 -23.86 -29.47 16.95
N PRO A 471 -23.78 -30.67 16.31
CA PRO A 471 -22.85 -30.91 15.20
C PRO A 471 -23.03 -29.96 14.03
N LYS A 472 -24.24 -29.48 13.79
CA LYS A 472 -24.52 -28.48 12.73
C LYS A 472 -23.75 -27.19 12.92
N LEU A 473 -23.53 -26.74 14.16
CA LEU A 473 -22.70 -25.54 14.43
C LEU A 473 -21.23 -25.78 14.10
N ALA A 474 -20.73 -27.01 14.31
CA ALA A 474 -19.39 -27.38 13.89
C ALA A 474 -19.26 -27.34 12.36
N GLU A 475 -20.22 -27.92 11.63
CA GLU A 475 -20.23 -27.87 10.16
C GLU A 475 -20.27 -26.45 9.63
N GLU A 476 -21.13 -25.60 10.19
CA GLU A 476 -21.22 -24.18 9.83
C GLU A 476 -19.88 -23.45 10.06
N LEU A 477 -19.23 -23.67 11.21
CA LEU A 477 -17.93 -23.07 11.52
C LEU A 477 -16.83 -23.54 10.55
N LEU A 478 -16.77 -24.84 10.28
CA LEU A 478 -15.78 -25.45 9.39
C LEU A 478 -15.99 -25.10 7.92
N SER A 479 -17.19 -24.66 7.53
CA SER A 479 -17.49 -24.21 6.18
C SER A 479 -16.95 -22.81 5.84
N ILE A 480 -16.44 -22.08 6.85
CA ILE A 480 -15.93 -20.73 6.65
C ILE A 480 -14.55 -20.78 5.96
N GLY A 481 -14.41 -19.98 4.88
CA GLY A 481 -13.18 -19.91 4.11
C GLY A 481 -13.19 -20.78 2.85
N ILE A 482 -12.09 -20.74 2.11
CA ILE A 482 -11.91 -21.47 0.85
C ILE A 482 -10.81 -22.54 0.92
N SER A 483 -10.02 -22.57 2.00
CA SER A 483 -9.01 -23.63 2.20
C SER A 483 -9.69 -24.99 2.36
N SER A 484 -9.04 -26.03 1.80
CA SER A 484 -9.53 -27.40 1.96
C SER A 484 -9.52 -27.80 3.43
N THR A 485 -10.53 -28.54 3.83
CA THR A 485 -10.65 -29.08 5.18
C THR A 485 -10.16 -30.54 5.16
N ASP A 486 -9.39 -30.94 6.15
CA ASP A 486 -8.97 -32.34 6.30
C ASP A 486 -10.16 -33.22 6.70
N THR A 487 -10.74 -33.92 5.74
CA THR A 487 -11.88 -34.79 5.96
C THR A 487 -11.54 -36.13 6.62
N THR A 488 -10.28 -36.42 6.88
CA THR A 488 -9.84 -37.64 7.56
C THR A 488 -10.03 -37.57 9.08
N LEU A 489 -10.11 -36.34 9.61
CA LEU A 489 -10.35 -36.10 11.03
C LEU A 489 -11.84 -36.15 11.37
N ASP A 490 -12.15 -36.53 12.59
CA ASP A 490 -13.53 -36.46 13.12
C ASP A 490 -14.05 -35.02 13.12
N LEU A 491 -15.34 -34.82 12.84
CA LEU A 491 -16.01 -33.52 12.77
C LEU A 491 -15.78 -32.65 14.01
N ILE A 492 -15.75 -33.27 15.19
CA ILE A 492 -15.63 -32.57 16.47
C ILE A 492 -14.16 -32.27 16.83
N GLU A 493 -13.25 -33.05 16.28
CA GLU A 493 -11.79 -32.85 16.51
C GLU A 493 -11.18 -31.79 15.58
N ARG A 494 -11.81 -31.55 14.41
CA ARG A 494 -11.44 -30.45 13.51
C ARG A 494 -11.76 -29.09 14.10
#